data_e236304f09ab08219287e9b01e0f8c31
#
_entry.id   e236304f09ab08219287e9b01e0f8c31
#
_cell.length_a   1.000
_cell.length_b   1.000
_cell.length_c   1.000
_cell.angle_alpha   90.00
_cell.angle_beta   90.00
_cell.angle_gamma   90.00
#
_symmetry.space_group_name_H-M   'P 1'
#
loop_
_entity.id
_entity.type
_entity.pdbx_description
1 polymer ?
#
loop_
_entity_poly.entity_id
_entity_poly.type
_entity_poly.pdbx_seq_one_letter_code
_entity_poly.pdbx_strand_id
1 'polypeptide(L)'
;MPTHDANIQTRIEKDSMGEMPVPADVLYGASTQRAVLNFPVSGRGMPDAFIRAYATLKRACAEVNQKLGRLDAERTGAIAAACDQIEAGLSDHGGLARHFPVDVFQTGSGTSTNMNANEVIANLVCLARGEPIGSSKNAAYLQAGGVHPNDHVNMGQSSNDTFPTAMHVSAALAIAHDLVPAFDRLHAELDKKAQAWDRIVKIGRTHLQDATPIRLGQEFSGYAAQIAQAKGRLARALDVLSELALGGTAVGTGINTHKDFGRLVAEALTDRTGVRFREADNHFEAQHAKDAFVEASGTLRAVAVALSKIANDIRWLGSGPRCGIGELKLPAVQPGSSIMPGKVNPVICESVIMVACQVLGNDHAVTLGAFGGVGSVLDLNVAMPMMAANLLESVRLLANASDMFRENLLENLEPDEERCAALIEGSLAMCTSLVPAIGYDKSAALAYVAYREGKTVRELALEQKLLPEAELVRLLDPRSMTEPDAE
;
A
#
# COMPACT_ATOMS: atom_id res chain seq x y z
N MET A 1 -13.77 22.38 18.71
CA MET A 1 -14.03 23.58 17.90
C MET A 1 -12.72 24.33 17.82
N PRO A 2 -12.15 24.61 16.62
CA PRO A 2 -11.00 25.50 16.54
C PRO A 2 -11.46 26.90 16.93
N THR A 3 -10.76 27.49 17.88
CA THR A 3 -10.91 28.89 18.31
C THR A 3 -10.72 29.79 17.08
N HIS A 4 -11.68 30.67 16.80
CA HIS A 4 -11.52 31.76 15.86
C HIS A 4 -10.34 32.63 16.34
N ASP A 5 -9.17 32.44 15.74
CA ASP A 5 -8.07 33.38 15.87
C ASP A 5 -8.51 34.71 15.26
N ALA A 6 -8.71 35.72 16.11
CA ALA A 6 -9.31 37.01 15.77
C ALA A 6 -8.41 37.93 14.90
N ASN A 7 -7.38 37.40 14.21
CA ASN A 7 -6.39 38.22 13.48
C ASN A 7 -5.98 37.65 12.11
N ILE A 8 -6.74 36.69 11.53
CA ILE A 8 -6.43 36.19 10.18
C ILE A 8 -6.88 37.25 9.16
N GLN A 9 -5.94 37.87 8.44
CA GLN A 9 -6.28 38.71 7.29
C GLN A 9 -7.00 37.88 6.24
N THR A 10 -8.12 38.38 5.73
CA THR A 10 -8.91 37.73 4.69
C THR A 10 -8.96 38.61 3.42
N ARG A 11 -9.10 37.96 2.29
CA ARG A 11 -9.49 38.55 1.02
C ARG A 11 -10.90 38.11 0.65
N ILE A 12 -11.62 38.91 -0.12
CA ILE A 12 -12.95 38.50 -0.61
C ILE A 12 -12.78 37.88 -1.98
N GLU A 13 -13.26 36.62 -2.10
CA GLU A 13 -13.39 35.95 -3.39
C GLU A 13 -14.86 35.64 -3.68
N LYS A 14 -15.16 35.21 -4.90
CA LYS A 14 -16.53 34.98 -5.36
C LYS A 14 -16.63 33.63 -6.07
N ASP A 15 -17.70 32.89 -5.79
CA ASP A 15 -18.13 31.73 -6.56
C ASP A 15 -19.58 31.94 -7.07
N SER A 16 -20.20 30.88 -7.60
CA SER A 16 -21.59 30.94 -8.11
C SER A 16 -22.65 31.22 -7.03
N MET A 17 -22.28 31.07 -5.74
CA MET A 17 -23.17 31.32 -4.60
C MET A 17 -22.94 32.69 -3.97
N GLY A 18 -21.98 33.50 -4.46
CA GLY A 18 -21.70 34.82 -3.97
C GLY A 18 -20.32 35.00 -3.32
N GLU A 19 -20.14 36.09 -2.60
CA GLU A 19 -18.90 36.43 -1.94
C GLU A 19 -18.57 35.54 -0.74
N MET A 20 -17.26 35.27 -0.51
CA MET A 20 -16.73 34.48 0.56
C MET A 20 -15.41 35.06 1.07
N PRO A 21 -15.27 35.35 2.37
CA PRO A 21 -13.97 35.69 2.96
C PRO A 21 -13.09 34.45 2.99
N VAL A 22 -11.89 34.54 2.41
CA VAL A 22 -10.88 33.50 2.33
C VAL A 22 -9.61 34.00 3.01
N PRO A 23 -8.85 33.22 3.80
CA PRO A 23 -7.57 33.69 4.35
C PRO A 23 -6.68 34.25 3.24
N ALA A 24 -6.01 35.38 3.53
CA ALA A 24 -5.32 36.16 2.49
C ALA A 24 -4.11 35.43 1.89
N ASP A 25 -3.51 34.51 2.63
CA ASP A 25 -2.23 33.88 2.34
C ASP A 25 -2.34 32.40 1.85
N VAL A 26 -3.57 31.93 1.60
CA VAL A 26 -3.79 30.60 1.02
C VAL A 26 -4.08 30.68 -0.49
N LEU A 27 -3.70 29.63 -1.22
CA LEU A 27 -3.86 29.58 -2.69
C LEU A 27 -5.25 29.13 -3.15
N TYR A 28 -6.05 28.56 -2.26
CA TYR A 28 -7.41 28.16 -2.61
C TYR A 28 -8.37 29.35 -2.59
N GLY A 29 -9.55 29.20 -3.19
CA GLY A 29 -10.53 30.26 -3.36
C GLY A 29 -11.84 30.00 -2.61
N ALA A 30 -12.91 30.69 -3.09
CA ALA A 30 -14.23 30.71 -2.45
C ALA A 30 -14.89 29.33 -2.35
N SER A 31 -14.84 28.52 -3.41
CA SER A 31 -15.48 27.20 -3.43
C SER A 31 -14.84 26.25 -2.41
N THR A 32 -13.51 26.30 -2.32
CA THR A 32 -12.77 25.51 -1.31
C THR A 32 -13.07 25.99 0.10
N GLN A 33 -13.11 27.31 0.35
CA GLN A 33 -13.43 27.83 1.67
C GLN A 33 -14.81 27.39 2.16
N ARG A 34 -15.82 27.34 1.27
CA ARG A 34 -17.14 26.79 1.60
C ARG A 34 -17.05 25.31 2.00
N ALA A 35 -16.27 24.52 1.26
CA ALA A 35 -16.09 23.11 1.56
C ALA A 35 -15.41 22.91 2.93
N VAL A 36 -14.39 23.69 3.25
CA VAL A 36 -13.73 23.66 4.58
C VAL A 36 -14.72 23.95 5.71
N LEU A 37 -15.59 24.93 5.53
CA LEU A 37 -16.60 25.28 6.51
C LEU A 37 -17.72 24.23 6.62
N ASN A 38 -18.08 23.56 5.52
CA ASN A 38 -19.15 22.56 5.47
C ASN A 38 -18.73 21.20 6.04
N PHE A 39 -17.45 20.84 5.95
CA PHE A 39 -16.97 19.49 6.27
C PHE A 39 -15.89 19.46 7.36
N PRO A 40 -16.12 20.00 8.57
CA PRO A 40 -15.16 19.91 9.69
C PRO A 40 -15.31 18.56 10.40
N VAL A 41 -14.90 17.44 9.75
CA VAL A 41 -15.19 16.08 10.22
C VAL A 41 -13.98 15.43 10.86
N SER A 42 -12.91 15.14 10.11
CA SER A 42 -11.74 14.42 10.61
C SER A 42 -10.51 15.31 10.83
N GLY A 43 -10.48 16.48 10.23
CA GLY A 43 -9.31 17.35 10.20
C GLY A 43 -8.18 16.83 9.31
N ARG A 44 -8.42 15.82 8.48
CA ARG A 44 -7.45 15.25 7.54
C ARG A 44 -7.84 15.57 6.12
N GLY A 45 -6.93 16.20 5.38
CA GLY A 45 -7.07 16.43 3.95
C GLY A 45 -6.82 15.15 3.13
N MET A 46 -7.01 15.27 1.81
CA MET A 46 -6.61 14.19 0.88
C MET A 46 -5.10 13.92 0.99
N PRO A 47 -4.66 12.65 0.86
CA PRO A 47 -3.23 12.32 0.91
C PRO A 47 -2.40 13.08 -0.12
N ASP A 48 -1.17 13.47 0.23
CA ASP A 48 -0.25 14.18 -0.67
C ASP A 48 -0.05 13.46 -2.01
N ALA A 49 0.04 12.14 -2.00
CA ALA A 49 0.15 11.32 -3.22
C ALA A 49 -1.06 11.53 -4.15
N PHE A 50 -2.27 11.67 -3.60
CA PHE A 50 -3.46 11.98 -4.38
C PHE A 50 -3.39 13.39 -5.00
N ILE A 51 -3.01 14.38 -4.21
CA ILE A 51 -2.92 15.79 -4.68
C ILE A 51 -1.87 15.93 -5.78
N ARG A 52 -0.70 15.29 -5.62
CA ARG A 52 0.34 15.27 -6.67
C ARG A 52 -0.14 14.60 -7.95
N ALA A 53 -0.76 13.43 -7.86
CA ALA A 53 -1.34 12.74 -9.02
C ALA A 53 -2.46 13.55 -9.68
N TYR A 54 -3.25 14.30 -8.88
CA TYR A 54 -4.27 15.19 -9.40
C TYR A 54 -3.67 16.35 -10.19
N ALA A 55 -2.56 16.92 -9.72
CA ALA A 55 -1.81 17.96 -10.46
C ALA A 55 -1.22 17.40 -11.77
N THR A 56 -0.63 16.20 -11.74
CA THR A 56 -0.16 15.49 -12.94
C THR A 56 -1.28 15.32 -13.98
N LEU A 57 -2.47 14.91 -13.53
CA LEU A 57 -3.65 14.79 -14.37
C LEU A 57 -4.07 16.14 -14.97
N LYS A 58 -4.16 17.21 -14.16
CA LYS A 58 -4.54 18.55 -14.62
C LYS A 58 -3.56 19.09 -15.66
N ARG A 59 -2.27 18.86 -15.48
CA ARG A 59 -1.25 19.19 -16.47
C ARG A 59 -1.50 18.46 -17.78
N ALA A 60 -1.66 17.13 -17.76
CA ALA A 60 -1.92 16.31 -18.94
C ALA A 60 -3.20 16.80 -19.69
N CYS A 61 -4.25 17.12 -18.93
CA CYS A 61 -5.48 17.71 -19.50
C CYS A 61 -5.23 19.03 -20.23
N ALA A 62 -4.43 19.94 -19.67
CA ALA A 62 -4.11 21.22 -20.30
C ALA A 62 -3.28 21.03 -21.59
N GLU A 63 -2.24 20.17 -21.54
CA GLU A 63 -1.39 19.86 -22.69
C GLU A 63 -2.20 19.22 -23.83
N VAL A 64 -3.12 18.31 -23.51
CA VAL A 64 -4.00 17.70 -24.51
C VAL A 64 -5.01 18.69 -25.07
N ASN A 65 -5.59 19.56 -24.25
CA ASN A 65 -6.45 20.62 -24.75
C ASN A 65 -5.72 21.58 -25.70
N GLN A 66 -4.44 21.85 -25.47
CA GLN A 66 -3.61 22.60 -26.43
C GLN A 66 -3.42 21.80 -27.73
N LYS A 67 -3.06 20.52 -27.64
CA LYS A 67 -2.89 19.63 -28.82
C LYS A 67 -4.17 19.55 -29.67
N LEU A 68 -5.33 19.63 -29.03
CA LEU A 68 -6.65 19.65 -29.66
C LEU A 68 -7.10 21.04 -30.12
N GLY A 69 -6.26 22.07 -29.96
CA GLY A 69 -6.57 23.47 -30.38
C GLY A 69 -7.63 24.16 -29.54
N ARG A 70 -7.90 23.68 -28.31
CA ARG A 70 -8.91 24.24 -27.39
C ARG A 70 -8.33 25.19 -26.36
N LEU A 71 -7.06 25.06 -26.02
CA LEU A 71 -6.32 25.93 -25.12
C LEU A 71 -5.08 26.44 -25.82
N ASP A 72 -4.74 27.71 -25.63
CA ASP A 72 -3.54 28.33 -26.21
C ASP A 72 -2.26 27.90 -25.45
N ALA A 73 -1.11 28.09 -26.11
CA ALA A 73 0.18 27.67 -25.59
C ALA A 73 0.62 28.43 -24.32
N GLU A 74 0.26 29.72 -24.20
CA GLU A 74 0.64 30.57 -23.05
C GLU A 74 -0.07 30.07 -21.79
N ARG A 75 -1.40 29.87 -21.83
CA ARG A 75 -2.17 29.35 -20.71
C ARG A 75 -1.78 27.93 -20.37
N THR A 76 -1.53 27.08 -21.38
CA THR A 76 -1.08 25.69 -21.15
C THR A 76 0.24 25.67 -20.39
N GLY A 77 1.23 26.46 -20.83
CA GLY A 77 2.53 26.54 -20.15
C GLY A 77 2.41 27.06 -18.72
N ALA A 78 1.54 28.03 -18.48
CA ALA A 78 1.30 28.58 -17.15
C ALA A 78 0.64 27.52 -16.21
N ILE A 79 -0.38 26.79 -16.70
CA ILE A 79 -1.02 25.70 -15.95
C ILE A 79 -0.02 24.58 -15.64
N ALA A 80 0.79 24.17 -16.64
CA ALA A 80 1.80 23.15 -16.46
C ALA A 80 2.83 23.51 -15.38
N ALA A 81 3.34 24.76 -15.41
CA ALA A 81 4.28 25.24 -14.41
C ALA A 81 3.66 25.31 -12.99
N ALA A 82 2.39 25.66 -12.86
CA ALA A 82 1.67 25.63 -11.59
C ALA A 82 1.49 24.18 -11.07
N CYS A 83 1.19 23.23 -11.96
CA CYS A 83 1.10 21.82 -11.60
C CYS A 83 2.46 21.26 -11.13
N ASP A 84 3.56 21.63 -11.77
CA ASP A 84 4.91 21.24 -11.34
C ASP A 84 5.24 21.71 -9.92
N GLN A 85 4.78 22.90 -9.51
CA GLN A 85 4.94 23.39 -8.14
C GLN A 85 4.14 22.54 -7.14
N ILE A 86 2.92 22.13 -7.50
CA ILE A 86 2.10 21.25 -6.66
C ILE A 86 2.75 19.85 -6.54
N GLU A 87 3.22 19.30 -7.64
CA GLU A 87 3.95 18.02 -7.65
C GLU A 87 5.22 18.09 -6.78
N ALA A 88 5.93 19.22 -6.77
CA ALA A 88 7.08 19.48 -5.90
C ALA A 88 6.69 19.67 -4.41
N GLY A 89 5.40 19.87 -4.08
CA GLY A 89 4.90 19.92 -2.70
C GLY A 89 4.67 21.30 -2.13
N LEU A 90 4.73 22.36 -2.93
CA LEU A 90 4.48 23.76 -2.52
C LEU A 90 5.32 24.22 -1.31
N SER A 91 6.57 23.78 -1.20
CA SER A 91 7.45 24.09 -0.06
C SER A 91 7.60 25.60 0.17
N ASP A 92 7.72 26.36 -0.91
CA ASP A 92 7.87 27.81 -0.87
C ASP A 92 6.59 28.56 -0.43
N HIS A 93 5.47 27.84 -0.38
CA HIS A 93 4.16 28.34 0.03
C HIS A 93 3.68 27.74 1.38
N GLY A 94 4.51 26.95 2.07
CA GLY A 94 4.15 26.33 3.37
C GLY A 94 3.54 24.94 3.27
N GLY A 95 3.67 24.28 2.11
CA GLY A 95 3.33 22.87 1.91
C GLY A 95 1.89 22.62 1.43
N LEU A 96 1.64 21.41 0.95
CA LEU A 96 0.34 21.01 0.36
C LEU A 96 -0.82 21.16 1.34
N ALA A 97 -0.66 20.69 2.57
CA ALA A 97 -1.75 20.68 3.57
C ALA A 97 -2.36 22.07 3.83
N ARG A 98 -1.57 23.13 3.68
CA ARG A 98 -2.05 24.51 3.85
C ARG A 98 -3.02 24.93 2.73
N HIS A 99 -2.82 24.42 1.53
CA HIS A 99 -3.54 24.85 0.31
C HIS A 99 -4.57 23.83 -0.16
N PHE A 100 -4.52 22.61 0.40
CA PHE A 100 -5.49 21.53 0.15
C PHE A 100 -6.14 21.07 1.47
N PRO A 101 -6.88 21.96 2.17
CA PRO A 101 -7.40 21.70 3.51
C PRO A 101 -8.74 20.93 3.53
N VAL A 102 -9.32 20.61 2.37
CA VAL A 102 -10.63 19.96 2.30
C VAL A 102 -10.57 18.58 2.92
N ASP A 103 -11.42 18.32 3.91
CA ASP A 103 -11.48 17.05 4.63
C ASP A 103 -11.74 15.86 3.70
N VAL A 104 -11.21 14.70 4.04
CA VAL A 104 -11.49 13.43 3.32
C VAL A 104 -13.01 13.15 3.28
N PHE A 105 -13.73 13.45 4.36
CA PHE A 105 -15.19 13.30 4.42
C PHE A 105 -15.89 14.55 3.88
N GLN A 106 -15.78 14.74 2.57
CA GLN A 106 -16.29 15.86 1.79
C GLN A 106 -17.43 15.45 0.84
N THR A 107 -17.72 16.27 -0.16
CA THR A 107 -18.62 15.88 -1.26
C THR A 107 -18.15 14.54 -1.85
N GLY A 108 -19.04 13.54 -1.82
CA GLY A 108 -18.67 12.15 -2.12
C GLY A 108 -18.14 11.88 -3.53
N SER A 109 -18.47 12.75 -4.49
CA SER A 109 -17.89 12.76 -5.86
C SER A 109 -16.50 13.39 -5.94
N GLY A 110 -15.98 13.97 -4.84
CA GLY A 110 -14.71 14.66 -4.83
C GLY A 110 -14.71 16.05 -5.48
N THR A 111 -15.87 16.63 -5.76
CA THR A 111 -16.00 17.93 -6.40
C THR A 111 -15.28 19.02 -5.61
N SER A 112 -15.31 18.98 -4.27
CA SER A 112 -14.62 19.96 -3.43
C SER A 112 -13.11 19.94 -3.65
N THR A 113 -12.49 18.78 -3.77
CA THR A 113 -11.05 18.66 -4.10
C THR A 113 -10.75 19.05 -5.53
N ASN A 114 -11.62 18.74 -6.50
CA ASN A 114 -11.44 19.20 -7.88
C ASN A 114 -11.44 20.74 -7.96
N MET A 115 -12.39 21.39 -7.29
CA MET A 115 -12.43 22.85 -7.23
C MET A 115 -11.22 23.41 -6.51
N ASN A 116 -10.78 22.79 -5.43
CA ASN A 116 -9.56 23.17 -4.71
C ASN A 116 -8.33 23.15 -5.64
N ALA A 117 -8.13 22.08 -6.39
CA ALA A 117 -7.03 21.98 -7.35
C ALA A 117 -7.12 23.08 -8.43
N ASN A 118 -8.30 23.29 -8.99
CA ASN A 118 -8.51 24.32 -10.01
C ASN A 118 -8.20 25.73 -9.48
N GLU A 119 -8.65 26.06 -8.26
CA GLU A 119 -8.42 27.36 -7.62
C GLU A 119 -6.95 27.55 -7.27
N VAL A 120 -6.27 26.55 -6.72
CA VAL A 120 -4.84 26.61 -6.39
C VAL A 120 -4.00 26.80 -7.66
N ILE A 121 -4.24 26.04 -8.72
CA ILE A 121 -3.53 26.17 -9.99
C ILE A 121 -3.72 27.59 -10.58
N ALA A 122 -4.96 28.09 -10.64
CA ALA A 122 -5.24 29.41 -11.18
C ALA A 122 -4.59 30.54 -10.37
N ASN A 123 -4.54 30.41 -9.04
CA ASN A 123 -3.90 31.40 -8.17
C ASN A 123 -2.36 31.35 -8.21
N LEU A 124 -1.76 30.17 -8.41
CA LEU A 124 -0.32 30.04 -8.70
C LEU A 124 0.04 30.77 -10.01
N VAL A 125 -0.82 30.65 -11.03
CA VAL A 125 -0.63 31.42 -12.29
C VAL A 125 -0.79 32.93 -12.07
N CYS A 126 -1.72 33.38 -11.21
CA CYS A 126 -1.80 34.79 -10.84
C CYS A 126 -0.47 35.30 -10.26
N LEU A 127 0.08 34.58 -9.27
CA LEU A 127 1.35 34.94 -8.65
C LEU A 127 2.52 34.96 -9.65
N ALA A 128 2.60 33.98 -10.53
CA ALA A 128 3.64 33.92 -11.56
C ALA A 128 3.57 35.07 -12.57
N ARG A 129 2.40 35.66 -12.74
CA ARG A 129 2.17 36.86 -13.59
C ARG A 129 2.29 38.18 -12.82
N GLY A 130 2.66 38.16 -11.55
CA GLY A 130 2.76 39.34 -10.70
C GLY A 130 1.42 39.91 -10.22
N GLU A 131 0.35 39.15 -10.35
CA GLU A 131 -1.00 39.53 -9.93
C GLU A 131 -1.34 38.98 -8.53
N PRO A 132 -2.16 39.66 -7.76
CA PRO A 132 -2.60 39.21 -6.45
C PRO A 132 -3.36 37.86 -6.51
N ILE A 133 -3.23 37.03 -5.45
CA ILE A 133 -4.07 35.87 -5.27
C ILE A 133 -5.55 36.31 -5.30
N GLY A 134 -6.41 35.54 -6.00
CA GLY A 134 -7.82 35.88 -6.18
C GLY A 134 -8.14 36.65 -7.46
N SER A 135 -7.13 37.04 -8.24
CA SER A 135 -7.33 37.74 -9.54
C SER A 135 -7.85 36.80 -10.65
N SER A 136 -7.82 35.50 -10.45
CA SER A 136 -8.12 34.48 -11.48
C SER A 136 -9.51 34.54 -12.12
N LYS A 137 -10.43 35.31 -11.55
CA LYS A 137 -11.79 35.58 -12.09
C LYS A 137 -12.01 37.00 -12.54
N ASN A 138 -10.99 37.90 -12.49
CA ASN A 138 -11.08 39.27 -12.92
C ASN A 138 -11.08 39.38 -14.44
N ALA A 139 -12.05 40.15 -15.01
CA ALA A 139 -12.19 40.27 -16.45
C ALA A 139 -10.93 40.83 -17.13
N ALA A 140 -10.30 41.87 -16.56
CA ALA A 140 -9.08 42.48 -17.10
C ALA A 140 -7.91 41.47 -17.12
N TYR A 141 -7.73 40.68 -16.04
CA TYR A 141 -6.73 39.61 -15.95
C TYR A 141 -6.94 38.55 -17.02
N LEU A 142 -8.18 38.09 -17.20
CA LEU A 142 -8.53 37.08 -18.20
C LEU A 142 -8.33 37.57 -19.63
N GLN A 143 -8.66 38.82 -19.92
CA GLN A 143 -8.40 39.47 -21.22
C GLN A 143 -6.90 39.62 -21.52
N ALA A 144 -6.08 39.77 -20.48
CA ALA A 144 -4.63 39.83 -20.58
C ALA A 144 -3.96 38.46 -20.68
N GLY A 145 -4.70 37.39 -20.95
CA GLY A 145 -4.16 36.00 -21.06
C GLY A 145 -4.11 35.24 -19.75
N GLY A 146 -4.81 35.70 -18.71
CA GLY A 146 -4.90 35.02 -17.42
C GLY A 146 -5.64 33.68 -17.47
N VAL A 147 -5.50 32.86 -16.40
CA VAL A 147 -6.09 31.52 -16.29
C VAL A 147 -7.29 31.54 -15.35
N HIS A 148 -8.44 31.08 -15.84
CA HIS A 148 -9.66 30.90 -15.06
C HIS A 148 -9.75 29.45 -14.55
N PRO A 149 -10.12 29.22 -13.27
CA PRO A 149 -10.16 27.86 -12.69
C PRO A 149 -11.10 26.89 -13.41
N ASN A 150 -12.30 27.35 -13.82
CA ASN A 150 -13.28 26.49 -14.48
C ASN A 150 -13.11 26.45 -16.00
N ASP A 151 -12.89 27.63 -16.65
CA ASP A 151 -12.91 27.70 -18.10
C ASP A 151 -11.63 27.19 -18.75
N HIS A 152 -10.49 27.27 -18.04
CA HIS A 152 -9.18 26.86 -18.55
C HIS A 152 -8.62 25.63 -17.83
N VAL A 153 -8.50 25.62 -16.49
CA VAL A 153 -7.94 24.48 -15.74
C VAL A 153 -8.84 23.27 -15.82
N ASN A 154 -10.16 23.47 -15.75
CA ASN A 154 -11.16 22.38 -15.80
C ASN A 154 -11.74 22.15 -17.21
N MET A 155 -11.17 22.73 -18.25
CA MET A 155 -11.66 22.64 -19.62
C MET A 155 -11.85 21.18 -20.08
N GLY A 156 -13.04 20.84 -20.57
CA GLY A 156 -13.39 19.50 -21.05
C GLY A 156 -13.46 18.42 -19.98
N GLN A 157 -13.62 18.80 -18.72
CA GLN A 157 -13.57 17.89 -17.55
C GLN A 157 -14.80 18.10 -16.66
N SER A 158 -15.08 17.06 -15.86
CA SER A 158 -15.95 17.11 -14.68
C SER A 158 -15.19 16.54 -13.48
N SER A 159 -15.60 16.85 -12.24
CA SER A 159 -15.13 16.10 -11.08
C SER A 159 -15.54 14.63 -11.17
N ASN A 160 -16.62 14.32 -11.87
CA ASN A 160 -17.18 12.99 -11.97
C ASN A 160 -16.31 12.02 -12.79
N ASP A 161 -15.48 12.53 -13.71
CA ASP A 161 -14.51 11.75 -14.47
C ASP A 161 -13.07 11.99 -14.00
N THR A 162 -12.71 13.20 -13.56
CA THR A 162 -11.34 13.50 -13.11
C THR A 162 -11.02 12.88 -11.76
N PHE A 163 -11.96 12.89 -10.81
CA PHE A 163 -11.68 12.36 -9.46
C PHE A 163 -11.43 10.84 -9.48
N PRO A 164 -12.29 9.99 -10.10
CA PRO A 164 -12.01 8.57 -10.22
C PRO A 164 -10.73 8.30 -11.04
N THR A 165 -10.44 9.10 -12.06
CA THR A 165 -9.16 9.04 -12.78
C THR A 165 -7.98 9.28 -11.85
N ALA A 166 -8.02 10.33 -11.03
CA ALA A 166 -6.96 10.62 -10.05
C ALA A 166 -6.84 9.54 -8.97
N MET A 167 -7.94 8.88 -8.57
CA MET A 167 -7.90 7.72 -7.69
C MET A 167 -7.06 6.59 -8.30
N HIS A 168 -7.33 6.23 -9.55
CA HIS A 168 -6.61 5.18 -10.26
C HIS A 168 -5.13 5.57 -10.46
N VAL A 169 -4.87 6.77 -10.96
CA VAL A 169 -3.50 7.27 -11.20
C VAL A 169 -2.69 7.29 -9.91
N SER A 170 -3.21 7.88 -8.83
CA SER A 170 -2.50 7.96 -7.55
C SER A 170 -2.22 6.59 -6.95
N ALA A 171 -3.19 5.67 -7.01
CA ALA A 171 -3.03 4.31 -6.51
C ALA A 171 -2.00 3.53 -7.34
N ALA A 172 -2.07 3.62 -8.67
CA ALA A 172 -1.13 2.95 -9.56
C ALA A 172 0.31 3.47 -9.38
N LEU A 173 0.50 4.79 -9.27
CA LEU A 173 1.81 5.39 -9.02
C LEU A 173 2.39 4.96 -7.67
N ALA A 174 1.60 5.00 -6.60
CA ALA A 174 2.05 4.56 -5.28
C ALA A 174 2.39 3.06 -5.25
N ILE A 175 1.60 2.22 -5.90
CA ILE A 175 1.91 0.78 -6.02
C ILE A 175 3.21 0.59 -6.82
N ALA A 176 3.35 1.22 -7.98
CA ALA A 176 4.47 1.01 -8.89
C ALA A 176 5.79 1.57 -8.35
N HIS A 177 5.77 2.75 -7.72
CA HIS A 177 6.99 3.47 -7.34
C HIS A 177 7.37 3.31 -5.87
N ASP A 178 6.43 2.96 -4.98
CA ASP A 178 6.71 2.79 -3.56
C ASP A 178 6.61 1.32 -3.12
N LEU A 179 5.46 0.66 -3.36
CA LEU A 179 5.21 -0.68 -2.81
C LEU A 179 5.97 -1.79 -3.54
N VAL A 180 5.98 -1.80 -4.87
CA VAL A 180 6.69 -2.84 -5.64
C VAL A 180 8.20 -2.82 -5.36
N PRO A 181 8.89 -1.66 -5.37
CA PRO A 181 10.30 -1.61 -4.99
C PRO A 181 10.59 -2.05 -3.54
N ALA A 182 9.71 -1.74 -2.58
CA ALA A 182 9.85 -2.21 -1.21
C ALA A 182 9.76 -3.75 -1.14
N PHE A 183 8.85 -4.34 -1.93
CA PHE A 183 8.71 -5.80 -2.02
C PHE A 183 9.86 -6.47 -2.78
N ASP A 184 10.47 -5.79 -3.73
CA ASP A 184 11.69 -6.27 -4.39
C ASP A 184 12.83 -6.40 -3.38
N ARG A 185 13.03 -5.38 -2.55
CA ARG A 185 14.05 -5.40 -1.49
C ARG A 185 13.77 -6.45 -0.41
N LEU A 186 12.52 -6.57 0.02
CA LEU A 186 12.09 -7.57 1.00
C LEU A 186 12.28 -8.99 0.48
N HIS A 187 11.86 -9.26 -0.77
CA HIS A 187 12.06 -10.54 -1.42
C HIS A 187 13.54 -10.92 -1.49
N ALA A 188 14.39 -10.01 -1.93
CA ALA A 188 15.83 -10.24 -2.05
C ALA A 188 16.47 -10.62 -0.70
N GLU A 189 16.08 -9.97 0.41
CA GLU A 189 16.63 -10.30 1.73
C GLU A 189 16.13 -11.67 2.23
N LEU A 190 14.84 -12.00 2.01
CA LEU A 190 14.30 -13.33 2.37
C LEU A 190 14.97 -14.45 1.57
N ASP A 191 15.18 -14.25 0.27
CA ASP A 191 15.86 -15.22 -0.59
C ASP A 191 17.33 -15.40 -0.19
N LYS A 192 18.04 -14.32 0.12
CA LYS A 192 19.39 -14.37 0.67
C LYS A 192 19.45 -15.19 1.96
N LYS A 193 18.51 -15.03 2.89
CA LYS A 193 18.42 -15.85 4.11
C LYS A 193 18.10 -17.30 3.78
N ALA A 194 17.21 -17.57 2.85
CA ALA A 194 16.87 -18.92 2.41
C ALA A 194 18.12 -19.66 1.90
N GLN A 195 18.95 -19.02 1.09
CA GLN A 195 20.18 -19.58 0.56
C GLN A 195 21.24 -19.77 1.67
N ALA A 196 21.45 -18.76 2.51
CA ALA A 196 22.47 -18.79 3.57
C ALA A 196 22.19 -19.87 4.62
N TRP A 197 20.92 -20.14 4.91
CA TRP A 197 20.49 -21.07 5.97
C TRP A 197 20.04 -22.44 5.46
N ASP A 198 20.28 -22.75 4.19
CA ASP A 198 19.89 -24.05 3.60
C ASP A 198 20.59 -25.25 4.24
N ARG A 199 21.77 -25.06 4.83
CA ARG A 199 22.48 -26.11 5.57
C ARG A 199 21.92 -26.39 6.96
N ILE A 200 21.14 -25.46 7.56
CA ILE A 200 20.68 -25.55 8.94
C ILE A 200 19.43 -26.40 8.99
N VAL A 201 19.53 -27.58 9.59
CA VAL A 201 18.39 -28.45 9.82
C VAL A 201 17.71 -28.05 11.14
N LYS A 202 16.40 -28.03 11.15
CA LYS A 202 15.56 -27.75 12.31
C LYS A 202 14.33 -28.63 12.32
N ILE A 203 13.61 -28.65 13.43
CA ILE A 203 12.32 -29.36 13.46
C ILE A 203 11.25 -28.56 12.70
N GLY A 204 10.49 -29.22 11.83
CA GLY A 204 9.26 -28.70 11.27
C GLY A 204 8.15 -28.66 12.31
N ARG A 205 7.19 -27.74 12.17
CA ARG A 205 6.02 -27.68 13.05
C ARG A 205 4.74 -27.55 12.27
N THR A 206 3.79 -28.43 12.55
CA THR A 206 2.39 -28.32 12.10
C THR A 206 1.51 -28.25 13.34
N HIS A 207 0.50 -27.40 13.35
CA HIS A 207 -0.33 -27.14 14.54
C HIS A 207 0.46 -26.66 15.78
N LEU A 208 1.62 -26.05 15.58
CA LEU A 208 2.63 -25.77 16.63
C LEU A 208 3.17 -27.02 17.36
N GLN A 209 2.90 -28.21 16.82
CA GLN A 209 3.44 -29.48 17.32
C GLN A 209 4.65 -29.90 16.47
N ASP A 210 5.55 -30.65 17.10
CA ASP A 210 6.74 -31.18 16.44
C ASP A 210 6.36 -32.06 15.25
N ALA A 211 6.99 -31.83 14.13
CA ALA A 211 6.86 -32.61 12.91
C ALA A 211 8.24 -33.14 12.45
N THR A 212 8.31 -33.64 11.23
CA THR A 212 9.59 -34.09 10.66
C THR A 212 10.55 -32.93 10.43
N PRO A 213 11.87 -33.17 10.39
CA PRO A 213 12.87 -32.16 10.10
C PRO A 213 12.66 -31.45 8.76
N ILE A 214 12.98 -30.17 8.74
CA ILE A 214 13.09 -29.32 7.56
C ILE A 214 14.41 -28.54 7.64
N ARG A 215 14.78 -27.85 6.57
CA ARG A 215 15.86 -26.87 6.61
C ARG A 215 15.30 -25.48 6.89
N LEU A 216 16.00 -24.68 7.69
CA LEU A 216 15.63 -23.29 7.94
C LEU A 216 15.58 -22.49 6.63
N GLY A 217 16.50 -22.78 5.68
CA GLY A 217 16.46 -22.22 4.34
C GLY A 217 15.19 -22.58 3.57
N GLN A 218 14.64 -23.79 3.70
CA GLN A 218 13.35 -24.16 3.09
C GLN A 218 12.20 -23.35 3.67
N GLU A 219 12.16 -23.11 4.97
CA GLU A 219 11.15 -22.30 5.64
C GLU A 219 11.18 -20.85 5.12
N PHE A 220 12.38 -20.24 5.04
CA PHE A 220 12.56 -18.89 4.50
C PHE A 220 12.32 -18.81 2.98
N SER A 221 12.58 -19.86 2.22
CA SER A 221 12.21 -19.91 0.79
C SER A 221 10.70 -19.86 0.60
N GLY A 222 9.92 -20.43 1.51
CA GLY A 222 8.46 -20.30 1.53
C GLY A 222 8.02 -18.85 1.74
N TYR A 223 8.70 -18.10 2.62
CA TYR A 223 8.42 -16.68 2.83
C TYR A 223 8.79 -15.84 1.59
N ALA A 224 9.95 -16.10 0.99
CA ALA A 224 10.37 -15.45 -0.25
C ALA A 224 9.35 -15.71 -1.37
N ALA A 225 8.88 -16.95 -1.52
CA ALA A 225 7.86 -17.31 -2.51
C ALA A 225 6.52 -16.58 -2.27
N GLN A 226 6.10 -16.38 -1.02
CA GLN A 226 4.90 -15.60 -0.71
C GLN A 226 5.02 -14.15 -1.20
N ILE A 227 6.19 -13.51 -1.00
CA ILE A 227 6.44 -12.14 -1.47
C ILE A 227 6.54 -12.09 -3.00
N ALA A 228 7.18 -13.05 -3.66
CA ALA A 228 7.22 -13.15 -5.12
C ALA A 228 5.80 -13.24 -5.72
N GLN A 229 4.93 -14.07 -5.12
CA GLN A 229 3.52 -14.17 -5.54
C GLN A 229 2.73 -12.88 -5.25
N ALA A 230 3.03 -12.18 -4.16
CA ALA A 230 2.42 -10.89 -3.85
C ALA A 230 2.74 -9.86 -4.94
N LYS A 231 3.98 -9.80 -5.44
CA LYS A 231 4.37 -8.95 -6.58
C LYS A 231 3.55 -9.27 -7.84
N GLY A 232 3.34 -10.55 -8.14
CA GLY A 232 2.47 -10.96 -9.25
C GLY A 232 1.01 -10.52 -9.08
N ARG A 233 0.50 -10.44 -7.84
CA ARG A 233 -0.82 -9.87 -7.55
C ARG A 233 -0.84 -8.37 -7.76
N LEU A 234 0.19 -7.64 -7.31
CA LEU A 234 0.31 -6.19 -7.50
C LEU A 234 0.37 -5.81 -8.99
N ALA A 235 1.04 -6.61 -9.83
CA ALA A 235 1.05 -6.39 -11.28
C ALA A 235 -0.38 -6.46 -11.89
N ARG A 236 -1.23 -7.36 -11.42
CA ARG A 236 -2.64 -7.41 -11.84
C ARG A 236 -3.44 -6.21 -11.31
N ALA A 237 -3.19 -5.77 -10.08
CA ALA A 237 -3.81 -4.57 -9.55
C ALA A 237 -3.46 -3.32 -10.37
N LEU A 238 -2.22 -3.21 -10.87
CA LEU A 238 -1.81 -2.15 -11.78
C LEU A 238 -2.56 -2.21 -13.12
N ASP A 239 -2.82 -3.40 -13.64
CA ASP A 239 -3.56 -3.55 -14.89
C ASP A 239 -5.02 -3.08 -14.77
N VAL A 240 -5.73 -3.47 -13.71
CA VAL A 240 -7.13 -3.01 -13.49
C VAL A 240 -7.20 -1.52 -13.19
N LEU A 241 -6.20 -0.94 -12.50
CA LEU A 241 -6.13 0.49 -12.25
C LEU A 241 -5.70 1.31 -13.47
N SER A 242 -5.25 0.66 -14.55
CA SER A 242 -4.81 1.37 -15.77
C SER A 242 -5.96 2.02 -16.52
N GLU A 243 -7.19 1.59 -16.34
CA GLU A 243 -8.38 2.10 -17.01
C GLU A 243 -8.90 3.37 -16.34
N LEU A 244 -9.08 4.44 -17.14
CA LEU A 244 -9.38 5.78 -16.64
C LEU A 244 -10.76 6.26 -17.12
N ALA A 245 -11.56 6.79 -16.19
CA ALA A 245 -12.89 7.34 -16.47
C ALA A 245 -12.86 8.67 -17.26
N LEU A 246 -11.70 9.29 -17.39
CA LEU A 246 -11.55 10.60 -18.04
C LEU A 246 -12.04 10.59 -19.49
N GLY A 247 -12.78 11.60 -19.87
CA GLY A 247 -13.46 11.71 -21.17
C GLY A 247 -14.97 11.54 -21.07
N GLY A 248 -15.46 10.90 -19.98
CA GLY A 248 -16.89 10.74 -19.75
C GLY A 248 -17.61 12.01 -19.29
N THR A 249 -16.87 12.96 -18.73
CA THR A 249 -17.37 14.24 -18.18
C THR A 249 -18.47 14.04 -17.13
N ALA A 250 -19.66 14.64 -17.32
CA ALA A 250 -20.70 14.72 -16.26
C ALA A 250 -21.30 13.35 -15.88
N VAL A 251 -21.63 12.51 -16.87
CA VAL A 251 -22.35 11.25 -16.68
C VAL A 251 -21.89 10.09 -17.60
N GLY A 252 -20.77 10.25 -18.31
CA GLY A 252 -20.22 9.24 -19.21
C GLY A 252 -20.44 9.52 -20.70
N THR A 253 -21.15 10.58 -21.06
CA THR A 253 -21.49 10.91 -22.46
C THR A 253 -20.42 11.75 -23.17
N GLY A 254 -19.43 12.27 -22.45
CA GLY A 254 -18.39 13.15 -23.00
C GLY A 254 -18.91 14.52 -23.44
N ILE A 255 -19.98 15.04 -22.83
CA ILE A 255 -20.49 16.37 -23.16
C ILE A 255 -19.41 17.44 -22.91
N ASN A 256 -19.29 18.39 -23.84
CA ASN A 256 -18.34 19.52 -23.82
C ASN A 256 -16.85 19.11 -23.87
N THR A 257 -16.51 17.86 -24.20
CA THR A 257 -15.12 17.45 -24.44
C THR A 257 -14.89 16.97 -25.87
N HIS A 258 -13.64 16.75 -26.27
CA HIS A 258 -13.30 16.18 -27.58
C HIS A 258 -13.32 14.65 -27.49
N LYS A 259 -13.77 13.96 -28.54
CA LYS A 259 -13.88 12.49 -28.56
C LYS A 259 -12.57 11.75 -28.29
N ASP A 260 -11.42 12.36 -28.59
CA ASP A 260 -10.09 11.77 -28.35
C ASP A 260 -9.46 12.23 -27.03
N PHE A 261 -10.17 13.03 -26.22
CA PHE A 261 -9.59 13.66 -25.02
C PHE A 261 -9.12 12.63 -23.99
N GLY A 262 -9.98 11.68 -23.63
CA GLY A 262 -9.66 10.64 -22.64
C GLY A 262 -8.45 9.81 -23.05
N ARG A 263 -8.44 9.32 -24.29
CA ARG A 263 -7.33 8.55 -24.86
C ARG A 263 -6.01 9.30 -24.85
N LEU A 264 -6.01 10.54 -25.35
CA LEU A 264 -4.79 11.36 -25.43
C LEU A 264 -4.25 11.72 -24.04
N VAL A 265 -5.11 11.94 -23.05
CA VAL A 265 -4.67 12.19 -21.67
C VAL A 265 -4.09 10.93 -21.05
N ALA A 266 -4.69 9.76 -21.27
CA ALA A 266 -4.15 8.48 -20.81
C ALA A 266 -2.76 8.19 -21.40
N GLU A 267 -2.56 8.48 -22.69
CA GLU A 267 -1.25 8.42 -23.36
C GLU A 267 -0.24 9.38 -22.71
N ALA A 268 -0.62 10.64 -22.51
CA ALA A 268 0.25 11.66 -21.88
C ALA A 268 0.62 11.29 -20.44
N LEU A 269 -0.30 10.73 -19.66
CA LEU A 269 -0.03 10.21 -18.33
C LEU A 269 0.94 9.03 -18.37
N THR A 270 0.77 8.11 -19.32
CA THR A 270 1.68 6.98 -19.51
C THR A 270 3.11 7.45 -19.80
N ASP A 271 3.26 8.38 -20.75
CA ASP A 271 4.57 8.91 -21.15
C ASP A 271 5.26 9.66 -19.99
N ARG A 272 4.48 10.43 -19.20
CA ARG A 272 5.02 11.20 -18.08
C ARG A 272 5.42 10.35 -16.88
N THR A 273 4.64 9.32 -16.58
CA THR A 273 4.77 8.56 -15.32
C THR A 273 5.52 7.24 -15.46
N GLY A 274 5.64 6.71 -16.67
CA GLY A 274 6.15 5.36 -16.94
C GLY A 274 5.19 4.24 -16.52
N VAL A 275 4.00 4.57 -16.01
CA VAL A 275 2.94 3.61 -15.66
C VAL A 275 1.89 3.63 -16.77
N ARG A 276 1.51 2.46 -17.26
CA ARG A 276 0.55 2.33 -18.37
C ARG A 276 -0.84 2.73 -17.92
N PHE A 277 -1.46 3.63 -18.70
CA PHE A 277 -2.87 4.02 -18.56
C PHE A 277 -3.58 3.92 -19.90
N ARG A 278 -4.89 3.71 -19.88
CA ARG A 278 -5.78 3.68 -21.04
C ARG A 278 -7.12 4.32 -20.71
N GLU A 279 -7.79 4.84 -21.73
CA GLU A 279 -9.17 5.29 -21.60
C GLU A 279 -10.09 4.10 -21.31
N ALA A 280 -11.14 4.30 -20.52
CA ALA A 280 -12.13 3.29 -20.23
C ALA A 280 -12.89 2.87 -21.50
N ASP A 281 -13.11 1.57 -21.65
CA ASP A 281 -13.96 1.05 -22.71
C ASP A 281 -15.43 1.49 -22.55
N ASN A 282 -15.85 1.75 -21.29
CA ASN A 282 -17.18 2.21 -20.95
C ASN A 282 -17.12 3.27 -19.84
N HIS A 283 -17.27 4.54 -20.21
CA HIS A 283 -17.24 5.65 -19.26
C HIS A 283 -18.38 5.63 -18.24
N PHE A 284 -19.53 5.05 -18.58
CA PHE A 284 -20.66 4.92 -17.63
C PHE A 284 -20.27 4.01 -16.47
N GLU A 285 -19.75 2.83 -16.77
CA GLU A 285 -19.24 1.90 -15.77
C GLU A 285 -18.13 2.55 -14.94
N ALA A 286 -17.08 3.10 -15.59
CA ALA A 286 -15.91 3.67 -14.92
C ALA A 286 -16.25 4.82 -13.95
N GLN A 287 -17.36 5.55 -14.18
CA GLN A 287 -17.78 6.64 -13.30
C GLN A 287 -18.61 6.17 -12.11
N HIS A 288 -19.52 5.21 -12.27
CA HIS A 288 -20.38 4.79 -11.18
C HIS A 288 -19.88 3.55 -10.43
N ALA A 289 -19.26 2.58 -11.12
CA ALA A 289 -18.67 1.42 -10.46
C ALA A 289 -17.26 1.73 -9.95
N LYS A 290 -16.79 0.97 -8.97
CA LYS A 290 -15.45 1.05 -8.42
C LYS A 290 -14.85 -0.33 -8.24
N ASP A 291 -15.23 -1.28 -9.09
CA ASP A 291 -14.87 -2.68 -9.00
C ASP A 291 -13.35 -2.87 -9.12
N ALA A 292 -12.70 -2.17 -10.07
CA ALA A 292 -11.25 -2.16 -10.22
C ALA A 292 -10.53 -1.66 -8.96
N PHE A 293 -11.10 -0.65 -8.30
CA PHE A 293 -10.54 -0.09 -7.06
C PHE A 293 -10.71 -1.05 -5.87
N VAL A 294 -11.85 -1.76 -5.80
CA VAL A 294 -12.09 -2.83 -4.81
C VAL A 294 -11.17 -4.02 -5.05
N GLU A 295 -10.95 -4.44 -6.30
CA GLU A 295 -10.01 -5.51 -6.65
C GLU A 295 -8.57 -5.16 -6.25
N ALA A 296 -8.13 -3.94 -6.53
CA ALA A 296 -6.82 -3.46 -6.09
C ALA A 296 -6.70 -3.47 -4.55
N SER A 297 -7.72 -3.00 -3.83
CA SER A 297 -7.77 -3.02 -2.36
C SER A 297 -7.75 -4.46 -1.82
N GLY A 298 -8.54 -5.37 -2.40
CA GLY A 298 -8.53 -6.80 -2.05
C GLY A 298 -7.16 -7.46 -2.29
N THR A 299 -6.42 -7.00 -3.30
CA THR A 299 -5.04 -7.41 -3.53
C THR A 299 -4.13 -6.96 -2.38
N LEU A 300 -4.23 -5.71 -1.93
CA LEU A 300 -3.46 -5.20 -0.77
C LEU A 300 -3.79 -5.98 0.51
N ARG A 301 -5.06 -6.35 0.71
CA ARG A 301 -5.47 -7.25 1.81
C ARG A 301 -4.75 -8.60 1.74
N ALA A 302 -4.71 -9.25 0.57
CA ALA A 302 -4.03 -10.54 0.41
C ALA A 302 -2.52 -10.43 0.69
N VAL A 303 -1.91 -9.33 0.28
CA VAL A 303 -0.51 -8.99 0.55
C VAL A 303 -0.27 -8.79 2.06
N ALA A 304 -1.15 -8.06 2.74
CA ALA A 304 -1.08 -7.83 4.19
C ALA A 304 -1.17 -9.15 4.99
N VAL A 305 -2.04 -10.06 4.57
CA VAL A 305 -2.14 -11.40 5.17
C VAL A 305 -0.84 -12.19 5.05
N ALA A 306 -0.17 -12.12 3.88
CA ALA A 306 1.13 -12.78 3.70
C ALA A 306 2.21 -12.19 4.62
N LEU A 307 2.31 -10.87 4.71
CA LEU A 307 3.26 -10.20 5.61
C LEU A 307 2.99 -10.53 7.09
N SER A 308 1.72 -10.54 7.49
CA SER A 308 1.32 -10.90 8.86
C SER A 308 1.73 -12.32 9.23
N LYS A 309 1.57 -13.28 8.30
CA LYS A 309 2.00 -14.68 8.51
C LYS A 309 3.51 -14.77 8.69
N ILE A 310 4.29 -14.14 7.83
CA ILE A 310 5.75 -14.14 7.89
C ILE A 310 6.24 -13.54 9.23
N ALA A 311 5.73 -12.36 9.58
CA ALA A 311 6.09 -11.69 10.82
C ALA A 311 5.68 -12.52 12.06
N ASN A 312 4.52 -13.16 12.03
CA ASN A 312 4.06 -14.01 13.12
C ASN A 312 4.93 -15.26 13.31
N ASP A 313 5.32 -15.92 12.24
CA ASP A 313 6.21 -17.09 12.33
C ASP A 313 7.59 -16.70 12.88
N ILE A 314 8.19 -15.63 12.38
CA ILE A 314 9.49 -15.17 12.85
C ILE A 314 9.47 -14.82 14.34
N ARG A 315 8.41 -14.15 14.85
CA ARG A 315 8.31 -13.88 16.29
C ARG A 315 8.12 -15.16 17.12
N TRP A 316 7.45 -16.20 16.60
CA TRP A 316 7.35 -17.50 17.26
C TRP A 316 8.70 -18.21 17.30
N LEU A 317 9.40 -18.28 16.17
CA LEU A 317 10.73 -18.89 16.09
C LEU A 317 11.76 -18.20 16.99
N GLY A 318 11.64 -16.88 17.17
CA GLY A 318 12.49 -16.09 18.07
C GLY A 318 11.99 -16.01 19.52
N SER A 319 10.92 -16.72 19.88
CA SER A 319 10.33 -16.64 21.22
C SER A 319 11.23 -17.22 22.30
N GLY A 320 11.25 -16.63 23.48
CA GLY A 320 12.02 -17.07 24.64
C GLY A 320 13.04 -16.02 25.08
N PRO A 321 14.36 -16.22 24.84
CA PRO A 321 15.01 -17.28 24.06
C PRO A 321 15.17 -18.62 24.79
N ARG A 322 15.15 -18.65 26.15
CA ARG A 322 15.42 -19.88 26.90
C ARG A 322 14.17 -20.72 27.15
N CYS A 323 13.03 -20.09 27.41
CA CYS A 323 11.77 -20.73 27.76
C CYS A 323 10.74 -20.78 26.62
N GLY A 324 11.19 -20.54 25.40
CA GLY A 324 10.37 -20.60 24.19
C GLY A 324 11.05 -21.44 23.10
N ILE A 325 10.70 -21.18 21.84
CA ILE A 325 11.28 -21.90 20.69
C ILE A 325 12.78 -21.58 20.57
N GLY A 326 13.13 -20.29 20.40
CA GLY A 326 14.50 -19.80 20.42
C GLY A 326 15.39 -20.24 19.26
N GLU A 327 14.82 -20.62 18.11
CA GLU A 327 15.57 -21.03 16.91
C GLU A 327 16.12 -19.82 16.12
N LEU A 328 15.57 -18.62 16.37
CA LEU A 328 16.04 -17.37 15.80
C LEU A 328 16.43 -16.37 16.91
N LYS A 329 17.52 -15.65 16.69
CA LYS A 329 17.99 -14.55 17.53
C LYS A 329 17.52 -13.23 16.94
N LEU A 330 16.51 -12.62 17.58
CA LEU A 330 15.96 -11.33 17.15
C LEU A 330 16.92 -10.19 17.52
N PRO A 331 17.12 -9.19 16.64
CA PRO A 331 17.93 -8.03 16.98
C PRO A 331 17.30 -7.20 18.11
N ALA A 332 18.11 -6.71 19.03
CA ALA A 332 17.70 -5.85 20.15
C ALA A 332 17.60 -4.40 19.65
N VAL A 333 16.48 -3.99 19.11
CA VAL A 333 16.28 -2.65 18.53
C VAL A 333 15.89 -1.58 19.56
N GLN A 334 15.34 -2.02 20.72
CA GLN A 334 14.98 -1.13 21.84
C GLN A 334 14.83 -1.93 23.14
N PRO A 335 14.87 -1.28 24.33
CA PRO A 335 14.54 -1.94 25.59
C PRO A 335 13.12 -2.53 25.55
N GLY A 336 12.98 -3.79 25.91
CA GLY A 336 11.70 -4.52 25.83
C GLY A 336 10.79 -4.37 27.04
N SER A 337 11.30 -3.87 28.18
CA SER A 337 10.53 -3.74 29.41
C SER A 337 11.13 -2.70 30.35
N SER A 338 10.27 -1.96 31.02
CA SER A 338 10.66 -1.01 32.09
C SER A 338 10.93 -1.70 33.43
N ILE A 339 10.51 -2.95 33.62
CA ILE A 339 10.59 -3.68 34.87
C ILE A 339 11.40 -4.99 34.80
N MET A 340 11.63 -5.53 33.61
CA MET A 340 12.39 -6.75 33.35
C MET A 340 13.67 -6.42 32.56
N PRO A 341 14.81 -6.19 33.25
CA PRO A 341 16.06 -5.83 32.57
C PRO A 341 16.50 -6.93 31.61
N GLY A 342 16.96 -6.55 30.39
CA GLY A 342 17.46 -7.47 29.37
C GLY A 342 16.38 -8.17 28.54
N LYS A 343 15.09 -7.91 28.80
CA LYS A 343 14.01 -8.47 27.95
C LYS A 343 13.96 -7.75 26.60
N VAL A 344 14.01 -8.52 25.51
CA VAL A 344 13.83 -8.04 24.14
C VAL A 344 12.48 -8.55 23.62
N ASN A 345 11.68 -7.68 23.03
CA ASN A 345 10.38 -8.02 22.46
C ASN A 345 10.45 -8.00 20.92
N PRO A 346 9.61 -8.79 20.22
CA PRO A 346 9.55 -8.82 18.77
C PRO A 346 8.76 -7.62 18.18
N VAL A 347 9.11 -6.40 18.61
CA VAL A 347 8.33 -5.16 18.34
C VAL A 347 8.17 -4.85 16.85
N ILE A 348 9.15 -5.23 16.04
CA ILE A 348 9.08 -5.04 14.57
C ILE A 348 8.00 -5.97 13.98
N CYS A 349 7.95 -7.23 14.41
CA CYS A 349 6.88 -8.15 13.99
C CYS A 349 5.49 -7.66 14.44
N GLU A 350 5.39 -7.12 15.67
CA GLU A 350 4.14 -6.57 16.19
C GLU A 350 3.65 -5.40 15.34
N SER A 351 4.56 -4.51 14.93
CA SER A 351 4.25 -3.37 14.06
C SER A 351 3.72 -3.84 12.69
N VAL A 352 4.38 -4.82 12.06
CA VAL A 352 3.92 -5.39 10.78
C VAL A 352 2.52 -6.00 10.90
N ILE A 353 2.24 -6.71 12.00
CA ILE A 353 0.93 -7.30 12.26
C ILE A 353 -0.15 -6.22 12.45
N MET A 354 0.15 -5.13 13.18
CA MET A 354 -0.78 -4.01 13.32
C MET A 354 -1.06 -3.33 11.98
N VAL A 355 -0.05 -3.15 11.14
CA VAL A 355 -0.22 -2.64 9.77
C VAL A 355 -1.15 -3.55 8.96
N ALA A 356 -0.95 -4.86 9.04
CA ALA A 356 -1.84 -5.80 8.35
C ALA A 356 -3.31 -5.66 8.81
N CYS A 357 -3.55 -5.52 10.11
CA CYS A 357 -4.90 -5.29 10.66
C CYS A 357 -5.51 -3.99 10.11
N GLN A 358 -4.73 -2.90 10.06
CA GLN A 358 -5.20 -1.61 9.52
C GLN A 358 -5.57 -1.72 8.03
N VAL A 359 -4.74 -2.40 7.24
CA VAL A 359 -5.02 -2.62 5.81
C VAL A 359 -6.32 -3.41 5.59
N LEU A 360 -6.61 -4.41 6.42
CA LEU A 360 -7.87 -5.13 6.37
C LEU A 360 -9.08 -4.22 6.69
N GLY A 361 -8.92 -3.33 7.67
CA GLY A 361 -9.94 -2.32 8.00
C GLY A 361 -10.18 -1.34 6.85
N ASN A 362 -9.11 -0.86 6.23
CA ASN A 362 -9.17 0.03 5.08
C ASN A 362 -9.84 -0.64 3.87
N ASP A 363 -9.52 -1.92 3.59
CA ASP A 363 -10.16 -2.70 2.52
C ASP A 363 -11.67 -2.85 2.73
N HIS A 364 -12.09 -3.06 3.97
CA HIS A 364 -13.50 -3.11 4.30
C HIS A 364 -14.21 -1.77 4.02
N ALA A 365 -13.60 -0.65 4.40
CA ALA A 365 -14.11 0.69 4.10
C ALA A 365 -14.21 0.95 2.59
N VAL A 366 -13.18 0.57 1.81
CA VAL A 366 -13.18 0.66 0.34
C VAL A 366 -14.32 -0.17 -0.26
N THR A 367 -14.47 -1.40 0.18
CA THR A 367 -15.54 -2.30 -0.29
C THR A 367 -16.92 -1.71 -0.03
N LEU A 368 -17.18 -1.21 1.19
CA LEU A 368 -18.47 -0.56 1.52
C LEU A 368 -18.71 0.70 0.68
N GLY A 369 -17.66 1.48 0.38
CA GLY A 369 -17.73 2.65 -0.48
C GLY A 369 -18.16 2.33 -1.93
N ALA A 370 -17.94 1.11 -2.40
CA ALA A 370 -18.37 0.66 -3.72
C ALA A 370 -19.77 0.07 -3.76
N PHE A 371 -20.37 -0.25 -2.60
CA PHE A 371 -21.69 -0.90 -2.53
C PHE A 371 -22.77 -0.07 -3.19
N GLY A 372 -23.61 -0.73 -4.00
CA GLY A 372 -24.81 -0.14 -4.57
C GLY A 372 -25.77 0.36 -3.49
N GLY A 373 -26.25 1.60 -3.62
CA GLY A 373 -27.09 2.26 -2.63
C GLY A 373 -26.35 2.84 -1.43
N VAL A 374 -25.03 2.62 -1.30
CA VAL A 374 -24.16 3.29 -0.32
C VAL A 374 -23.28 4.33 -1.03
N GLY A 375 -22.25 3.92 -1.77
CA GLY A 375 -21.40 4.81 -2.56
C GLY A 375 -21.83 4.86 -4.04
N SER A 376 -22.06 3.72 -4.68
CA SER A 376 -22.48 3.67 -6.08
C SER A 376 -24.00 3.85 -6.22
N VAL A 377 -24.42 4.96 -6.84
CA VAL A 377 -25.82 5.34 -7.01
C VAL A 377 -26.04 5.82 -8.44
N LEU A 378 -26.84 5.06 -9.23
CA LEU A 378 -27.07 5.35 -10.65
C LEU A 378 -25.76 5.63 -11.41
N ASP A 379 -25.55 6.84 -11.88
CA ASP A 379 -24.49 7.19 -12.82
C ASP A 379 -23.19 7.70 -12.15
N LEU A 380 -23.09 7.60 -10.80
CA LEU A 380 -21.92 8.10 -10.06
C LEU A 380 -21.67 7.33 -8.77
N ASN A 381 -20.41 7.29 -8.33
CA ASN A 381 -20.05 6.91 -6.95
C ASN A 381 -19.84 8.17 -6.09
N VAL A 382 -20.41 8.17 -4.88
CA VAL A 382 -20.41 9.30 -3.94
C VAL A 382 -19.68 8.99 -2.62
N ALA A 383 -18.72 8.07 -2.64
CA ALA A 383 -17.84 7.74 -1.50
C ALA A 383 -16.35 7.80 -1.89
N MET A 384 -16.03 8.36 -3.04
CA MET A 384 -14.71 8.30 -3.67
C MET A 384 -13.57 8.87 -2.81
N PRO A 385 -13.68 10.03 -2.13
CA PRO A 385 -12.57 10.56 -1.34
C PRO A 385 -12.16 9.64 -0.19
N MET A 386 -13.12 9.06 0.51
CA MET A 386 -12.87 8.09 1.59
C MET A 386 -12.20 6.83 1.05
N MET A 387 -12.66 6.30 -0.10
CA MET A 387 -12.06 5.13 -0.74
C MET A 387 -10.61 5.40 -1.13
N ALA A 388 -10.33 6.54 -1.78
CA ALA A 388 -8.99 6.94 -2.19
C ALA A 388 -8.03 7.05 -1.00
N ALA A 389 -8.44 7.71 0.07
CA ALA A 389 -7.63 7.87 1.28
C ALA A 389 -7.26 6.51 1.92
N ASN A 390 -8.22 5.60 2.06
CA ASN A 390 -7.99 4.28 2.66
C ASN A 390 -7.07 3.40 1.83
N LEU A 391 -7.22 3.38 0.49
CA LEU A 391 -6.35 2.57 -0.37
C LEU A 391 -4.92 3.12 -0.37
N LEU A 392 -4.74 4.43 -0.52
CA LEU A 392 -3.42 5.06 -0.50
C LEU A 392 -2.71 4.90 0.85
N GLU A 393 -3.46 4.99 1.97
CA GLU A 393 -2.92 4.68 3.29
C GLU A 393 -2.42 3.23 3.34
N SER A 394 -3.19 2.27 2.82
CA SER A 394 -2.79 0.86 2.77
C SER A 394 -1.50 0.64 1.98
N VAL A 395 -1.36 1.26 0.80
CA VAL A 395 -0.14 1.19 -0.01
C VAL A 395 1.06 1.73 0.77
N ARG A 396 0.93 2.92 1.34
CA ARG A 396 1.99 3.58 2.12
C ARG A 396 2.41 2.76 3.34
N LEU A 397 1.43 2.23 4.09
CA LEU A 397 1.70 1.41 5.28
C LEU A 397 2.43 0.11 4.91
N LEU A 398 2.00 -0.57 3.84
CA LEU A 398 2.64 -1.81 3.39
C LEU A 398 4.06 -1.57 2.88
N ALA A 399 4.31 -0.51 2.13
CA ALA A 399 5.64 -0.16 1.64
C ALA A 399 6.59 0.13 2.81
N ASN A 400 6.20 1.04 3.70
CA ASN A 400 7.02 1.43 4.86
C ASN A 400 7.24 0.26 5.84
N ALA A 401 6.22 -0.55 6.09
CA ALA A 401 6.35 -1.72 6.97
C ALA A 401 7.28 -2.78 6.38
N SER A 402 7.29 -2.95 5.06
CA SER A 402 8.19 -3.90 4.38
C SER A 402 9.66 -3.47 4.48
N ASP A 403 9.96 -2.20 4.28
CA ASP A 403 11.32 -1.68 4.46
C ASP A 403 11.75 -1.72 5.93
N MET A 404 10.89 -1.29 6.86
CA MET A 404 11.16 -1.38 8.29
C MET A 404 11.40 -2.85 8.74
N PHE A 405 10.61 -3.79 8.24
CA PHE A 405 10.76 -5.22 8.55
C PHE A 405 12.08 -5.77 8.04
N ARG A 406 12.49 -5.40 6.83
CA ARG A 406 13.77 -5.75 6.25
C ARG A 406 14.93 -5.16 7.05
N GLU A 407 14.96 -3.84 7.22
CA GLU A 407 16.09 -3.09 7.78
C GLU A 407 16.28 -3.37 9.28
N ASN A 408 15.19 -3.29 10.05
CA ASN A 408 15.26 -3.34 11.51
C ASN A 408 15.17 -4.76 12.08
N LEU A 409 14.83 -5.76 11.24
CA LEU A 409 14.73 -7.13 11.70
C LEU A 409 15.52 -8.09 10.82
N LEU A 410 15.12 -8.27 9.53
CA LEU A 410 15.65 -9.36 8.72
C LEU A 410 17.15 -9.26 8.48
N GLU A 411 17.69 -8.09 8.18
CA GLU A 411 19.12 -7.91 7.90
C GLU A 411 20.01 -8.36 9.06
N ASN A 412 19.53 -8.20 10.31
CA ASN A 412 20.26 -8.54 11.53
C ASN A 412 19.70 -9.77 12.26
N LEU A 413 18.80 -10.52 11.61
CA LEU A 413 18.26 -11.77 12.13
C LEU A 413 19.29 -12.88 11.98
N GLU A 414 19.53 -13.63 13.06
CA GLU A 414 20.49 -14.74 13.10
C GLU A 414 19.81 -16.05 13.51
N PRO A 415 20.26 -17.22 13.01
CA PRO A 415 19.81 -18.51 13.48
C PRO A 415 20.53 -18.90 14.77
N ASP A 416 19.87 -19.67 15.63
CA ASP A 416 20.50 -20.41 16.70
C ASP A 416 20.70 -21.87 16.28
N GLU A 417 21.82 -22.16 15.62
CA GLU A 417 22.09 -23.49 15.06
C GLU A 417 22.13 -24.59 16.15
N GLU A 418 22.68 -24.29 17.34
CA GLU A 418 22.71 -25.22 18.46
C GLU A 418 21.32 -25.55 18.97
N ARG A 419 20.46 -24.52 19.08
CA ARG A 419 19.07 -24.70 19.49
C ARG A 419 18.27 -25.49 18.46
N CYS A 420 18.45 -25.23 17.17
CA CYS A 420 17.83 -25.99 16.08
C CYS A 420 18.20 -27.48 16.21
N ALA A 421 19.48 -27.79 16.34
CA ALA A 421 19.96 -29.17 16.47
C ALA A 421 19.42 -29.87 17.73
N ALA A 422 19.45 -29.19 18.87
CA ALA A 422 18.98 -29.76 20.15
C ALA A 422 17.48 -30.11 20.12
N LEU A 423 16.65 -29.31 19.44
CA LEU A 423 15.21 -29.55 19.32
C LEU A 423 14.90 -30.74 18.39
N ILE A 424 15.74 -31.04 17.39
CA ILE A 424 15.56 -32.20 16.50
C ILE A 424 15.65 -33.50 17.31
N GLU A 425 16.72 -33.66 18.09
CA GLU A 425 16.93 -34.93 18.86
C GLU A 425 15.82 -35.16 19.90
N GLY A 426 15.21 -34.09 20.41
CA GLY A 426 14.06 -34.19 21.32
C GLY A 426 12.75 -34.59 20.66
N SER A 427 12.64 -34.51 19.33
CA SER A 427 11.39 -34.74 18.60
C SER A 427 11.07 -36.23 18.45
N LEU A 428 9.86 -36.62 18.86
CA LEU A 428 9.34 -37.98 18.64
C LEU A 428 9.05 -38.25 17.15
N ALA A 429 8.88 -37.22 16.34
CA ALA A 429 8.64 -37.34 14.89
C ALA A 429 9.84 -37.92 14.12
N MET A 430 11.01 -37.98 14.75
CA MET A 430 12.18 -38.71 14.23
C MET A 430 11.91 -40.18 13.94
N CYS A 431 10.94 -40.82 14.62
CA CYS A 431 10.54 -42.19 14.33
C CYS A 431 9.92 -42.38 12.94
N THR A 432 9.51 -41.29 12.26
CA THR A 432 8.89 -41.38 10.93
C THR A 432 9.83 -41.99 9.88
N SER A 433 11.12 -41.69 9.93
CA SER A 433 12.12 -42.25 9.01
C SER A 433 12.36 -43.77 9.20
N LEU A 434 11.97 -44.30 10.33
CA LEU A 434 12.08 -45.77 10.61
C LEU A 434 10.90 -46.53 10.02
N VAL A 435 9.79 -45.90 9.67
CA VAL A 435 8.56 -46.58 9.19
C VAL A 435 8.83 -47.50 7.99
N PRO A 436 9.60 -47.14 6.97
CA PRO A 436 9.89 -48.06 5.86
C PRO A 436 10.64 -49.36 6.30
N ALA A 437 11.48 -49.26 7.33
CA ALA A 437 12.32 -50.38 7.79
C ALA A 437 11.63 -51.30 8.82
N ILE A 438 10.86 -50.71 9.76
CA ILE A 438 10.29 -51.48 10.88
C ILE A 438 8.74 -51.51 10.90
N GLY A 439 8.09 -50.75 10.03
CA GLY A 439 6.63 -50.60 9.94
C GLY A 439 6.06 -49.54 10.88
N TYR A 440 4.85 -49.07 10.54
CA TYR A 440 4.17 -47.97 11.25
C TYR A 440 3.92 -48.28 12.73
N ASP A 441 3.36 -49.47 13.04
CA ASP A 441 2.95 -49.81 14.40
C ASP A 441 4.15 -49.90 15.36
N LYS A 442 5.27 -50.45 14.89
CA LYS A 442 6.50 -50.52 15.70
C LYS A 442 7.10 -49.13 15.90
N SER A 443 7.08 -48.26 14.86
CA SER A 443 7.55 -46.88 14.97
C SER A 443 6.69 -46.08 15.95
N ALA A 444 5.36 -46.25 15.91
CA ALA A 444 4.44 -45.64 16.86
C ALA A 444 4.67 -46.10 18.29
N ALA A 445 4.84 -47.43 18.49
CA ALA A 445 5.15 -47.97 19.81
C ALA A 445 6.48 -47.44 20.37
N LEU A 446 7.51 -47.29 19.51
CA LEU A 446 8.79 -46.70 19.88
C LEU A 446 8.62 -45.25 20.36
N ALA A 447 7.87 -44.44 19.64
CA ALA A 447 7.59 -43.06 20.02
C ALA A 447 6.84 -42.96 21.37
N TYR A 448 5.84 -43.80 21.61
CA TYR A 448 5.12 -43.85 22.90
C TYR A 448 6.03 -44.21 24.06
N VAL A 449 6.92 -45.20 23.89
CA VAL A 449 7.86 -45.60 24.94
C VAL A 449 8.88 -44.50 25.17
N ALA A 450 9.43 -43.90 24.13
CA ALA A 450 10.37 -42.80 24.22
C ALA A 450 9.76 -41.59 25.01
N TYR A 451 8.52 -41.22 24.69
CA TYR A 451 7.80 -40.17 25.42
C TYR A 451 7.64 -40.51 26.91
N ARG A 452 7.20 -41.73 27.24
CA ARG A 452 6.95 -42.14 28.63
C ARG A 452 8.22 -42.21 29.45
N GLU A 453 9.34 -42.64 28.85
CA GLU A 453 10.63 -42.80 29.52
C GLU A 453 11.50 -41.54 29.51
N GLY A 454 11.06 -40.46 28.81
CA GLY A 454 11.84 -39.22 28.67
C GLY A 454 13.12 -39.42 27.85
N LYS A 455 13.15 -40.42 26.94
CA LYS A 455 14.27 -40.73 26.05
C LYS A 455 14.04 -40.18 24.65
N THR A 456 15.13 -39.99 23.90
CA THR A 456 15.06 -39.72 22.46
C THR A 456 14.71 -40.99 21.68
N VAL A 457 14.15 -40.82 20.48
CA VAL A 457 13.89 -41.97 19.56
C VAL A 457 15.18 -42.71 19.25
N ARG A 458 16.29 -42.00 19.08
CA ARG A 458 17.60 -42.57 18.79
C ARG A 458 18.12 -43.43 19.95
N GLU A 459 18.11 -42.92 21.18
CA GLU A 459 18.55 -43.63 22.36
C GLU A 459 17.78 -44.96 22.52
N LEU A 460 16.45 -44.89 22.42
CA LEU A 460 15.60 -46.05 22.59
C LEU A 460 15.77 -47.09 21.46
N ALA A 461 15.90 -46.63 20.19
CA ALA A 461 16.13 -47.49 19.05
C ALA A 461 17.46 -48.28 19.16
N LEU A 462 18.51 -47.61 19.66
CA LEU A 462 19.82 -48.23 19.93
C LEU A 462 19.75 -49.23 21.09
N GLU A 463 19.13 -48.87 22.21
CA GLU A 463 18.94 -49.74 23.37
C GLU A 463 18.18 -51.03 23.01
N GLN A 464 17.13 -50.90 22.22
CA GLN A 464 16.30 -52.04 21.77
C GLN A 464 16.93 -52.82 20.61
N LYS A 465 18.02 -52.33 20.05
CA LYS A 465 18.71 -52.94 18.89
C LYS A 465 17.73 -53.25 17.73
N LEU A 466 16.87 -52.28 17.43
CA LEU A 466 15.80 -52.44 16.42
C LEU A 466 16.31 -52.75 15.03
N LEU A 467 17.48 -52.20 14.68
CA LEU A 467 18.21 -52.35 13.42
C LEU A 467 19.72 -52.30 13.71
N PRO A 468 20.59 -52.72 12.76
CA PRO A 468 22.02 -52.52 12.88
C PRO A 468 22.34 -51.02 13.12
N GLU A 469 23.30 -50.72 13.99
CA GLU A 469 23.63 -49.36 14.41
C GLU A 469 23.93 -48.43 13.21
N ALA A 470 24.70 -48.91 12.22
CA ALA A 470 25.01 -48.14 11.02
C ALA A 470 23.75 -47.76 10.21
N GLU A 471 22.75 -48.63 10.21
CA GLU A 471 21.47 -48.37 9.54
C GLU A 471 20.62 -47.38 10.33
N LEU A 472 20.59 -47.50 11.67
CA LEU A 472 19.92 -46.53 12.54
C LEU A 472 20.50 -45.14 12.40
N VAL A 473 21.85 -45.03 12.37
CA VAL A 473 22.54 -43.72 12.16
C VAL A 473 22.12 -43.10 10.83
N ARG A 474 22.08 -43.88 9.76
CA ARG A 474 21.66 -43.41 8.44
C ARG A 474 20.19 -42.99 8.38
N LEU A 475 19.28 -43.82 8.91
CA LEU A 475 17.84 -43.55 8.88
C LEU A 475 17.44 -42.38 9.79
N LEU A 476 18.15 -42.17 10.90
CA LEU A 476 17.92 -41.08 11.84
C LEU A 476 18.80 -39.86 11.58
N ASP A 477 19.43 -39.77 10.40
CA ASP A 477 20.05 -38.53 9.96
C ASP A 477 18.98 -37.48 9.61
N PRO A 478 18.84 -36.39 10.37
CA PRO A 478 17.80 -35.39 10.12
C PRO A 478 17.90 -34.77 8.72
N ARG A 479 19.09 -34.69 8.15
CA ARG A 479 19.30 -34.09 6.82
C ARG A 479 18.63 -34.92 5.73
N SER A 480 18.71 -36.25 5.83
CA SER A 480 18.10 -37.18 4.86
C SER A 480 16.57 -37.07 4.78
N MET A 481 15.93 -36.55 5.85
CA MET A 481 14.47 -36.39 5.92
C MET A 481 13.96 -35.09 5.28
N THR A 482 14.86 -34.23 4.76
CA THR A 482 14.49 -32.90 4.26
C THR A 482 14.29 -32.83 2.74
N GLU A 483 14.46 -33.96 2.05
CA GLU A 483 14.26 -34.10 0.60
C GLU A 483 13.42 -35.34 0.31
N PRO A 484 12.72 -35.40 -0.82
CA PRO A 484 12.11 -36.64 -1.29
C PRO A 484 13.17 -37.70 -1.58
N ASP A 485 12.79 -38.97 -1.47
CA ASP A 485 13.65 -40.05 -1.89
C ASP A 485 13.98 -39.94 -3.40
N ALA A 486 15.22 -40.20 -3.76
CA ALA A 486 15.70 -40.07 -5.12
C ALA A 486 15.31 -41.23 -6.07
N GLU A 487 14.65 -42.30 -5.53
CA GLU A 487 14.26 -43.52 -6.26
C GLU A 487 12.74 -43.70 -6.28
#